data_f9bc0a2a41c2ef9ddb3401ebc127ca3f
#
_entry.id   f9bc0a2a41c2ef9ddb3401ebc127ca3f
#
_cell.length_a   1.000
_cell.length_b   1.000
_cell.length_c   1.000
_cell.angle_alpha   90.00
_cell.angle_beta   90.00
_cell.angle_gamma   90.00
#
_symmetry.space_group_name_H-M   'P 1'
#
loop_
_entity.id
_entity.type
_entity.pdbx_description
1 polymer ?
#
loop_
_entity_poly.entity_id
_entity_poly.type
_entity_poly.pdbx_seq_one_letter_code
_entity_poly.pdbx_strand_id
1 'polypeptide(L)'
;MPMRILPLLLIVFSARIQAIEFPLEVIEFIDNARVVAFIDEADIDKASYWEPFEGAPPLSLADALNAVHEHLAADPDFGNATLAGIELKQIPHHENCWHYLVKIQTRSDAKPRSHYFIVLMSGKVISGLREPETVK
;
A
#
# COMPACT_ATOMS: atom_id res chain seq x y z
N MET A 1 4.10 4.82 -71.56
CA MET A 1 4.81 4.21 -70.43
C MET A 1 4.00 4.43 -69.17
N PRO A 2 3.46 3.40 -68.57
CA PRO A 2 2.73 3.60 -67.34
C PRO A 2 3.71 3.82 -66.18
N MET A 3 3.61 4.93 -65.53
CA MET A 3 4.38 5.27 -64.33
C MET A 3 3.79 4.50 -63.15
N ARG A 4 4.53 3.51 -62.65
CA ARG A 4 4.14 2.75 -61.47
C ARG A 4 4.43 3.61 -60.25
N ILE A 5 3.38 4.16 -59.66
CA ILE A 5 3.46 4.81 -58.34
C ILE A 5 3.49 3.69 -57.31
N LEU A 6 4.65 3.52 -56.68
CA LEU A 6 4.82 2.62 -55.53
C LEU A 6 4.25 3.31 -54.30
N PRO A 7 3.24 2.75 -53.61
CA PRO A 7 2.79 3.36 -52.36
C PRO A 7 3.83 3.15 -51.29
N LEU A 8 4.40 4.24 -50.80
CA LEU A 8 5.29 4.27 -49.65
C LEU A 8 4.44 3.97 -48.40
N LEU A 9 4.51 2.74 -47.94
CA LEU A 9 3.84 2.31 -46.71
C LEU A 9 4.59 2.93 -45.53
N LEU A 10 4.05 4.05 -45.00
CA LEU A 10 4.58 4.69 -43.80
C LEU A 10 4.15 3.87 -42.60
N ILE A 11 5.02 2.98 -42.12
CA ILE A 11 4.81 2.27 -40.86
C ILE A 11 5.08 3.24 -39.72
N VAL A 12 4.02 3.81 -39.20
CA VAL A 12 4.09 4.59 -37.96
C VAL A 12 4.29 3.63 -36.80
N PHE A 13 5.53 3.47 -36.36
CA PHE A 13 5.84 2.81 -35.11
C PHE A 13 5.35 3.71 -33.97
N SER A 14 4.17 3.43 -33.46
CA SER A 14 3.70 4.04 -32.22
C SER A 14 4.50 3.43 -31.07
N ALA A 15 5.62 4.04 -30.73
CA ALA A 15 6.32 3.72 -29.50
C ALA A 15 5.37 4.08 -28.33
N ARG A 16 4.80 3.07 -27.71
CA ARG A 16 4.10 3.24 -26.45
C ARG A 16 5.18 3.55 -25.41
N ILE A 17 5.31 4.82 -25.09
CA ILE A 17 6.07 5.24 -23.92
C ILE A 17 5.25 4.78 -22.73
N GLN A 18 5.63 3.64 -22.16
CA GLN A 18 5.12 3.27 -20.85
C GLN A 18 5.76 4.23 -19.85
N ALA A 19 4.97 5.12 -19.29
CA ALA A 19 5.39 5.89 -18.17
C ALA A 19 5.72 4.90 -17.02
N ILE A 20 6.93 4.98 -16.50
CA ILE A 20 7.30 4.22 -15.30
C ILE A 20 6.54 4.88 -14.15
N GLU A 21 5.47 4.24 -13.72
CA GLU A 21 4.75 4.67 -12.52
C GLU A 21 5.57 4.23 -11.30
N PHE A 22 6.00 5.21 -10.52
CA PHE A 22 6.65 4.93 -9.25
C PHE A 22 5.58 4.68 -8.19
N PRO A 23 5.77 3.70 -7.30
CA PRO A 23 4.84 3.48 -6.20
C PRO A 23 4.80 4.70 -5.28
N LEU A 24 3.64 4.98 -4.70
CA LEU A 24 3.48 6.01 -3.69
C LEU A 24 4.15 5.55 -2.39
N GLU A 25 4.99 6.40 -1.84
CA GLU A 25 5.56 6.18 -0.52
C GLU A 25 4.66 6.77 0.56
N VAL A 26 4.18 5.93 1.46
CA VAL A 26 3.54 6.37 2.69
C VAL A 26 4.56 6.30 3.81
N ILE A 27 4.89 7.46 4.36
CA ILE A 27 5.90 7.60 5.41
C ILE A 27 5.20 7.95 6.72
N GLU A 28 5.44 7.16 7.74
CA GLU A 28 4.95 7.38 9.09
C GLU A 28 6.11 7.41 10.09
N PHE A 29 6.02 8.30 11.06
CA PHE A 29 6.94 8.34 12.18
C PHE A 29 6.24 7.78 13.42
N ILE A 30 6.60 6.58 13.80
CA ILE A 30 5.94 5.86 14.89
C ILE A 30 7.02 5.32 15.83
N ASP A 31 6.86 5.56 17.12
CA ASP A 31 7.80 5.09 18.16
C ASP A 31 9.27 5.48 17.86
N ASN A 32 9.50 6.69 17.38
CA ASN A 32 10.82 7.22 16.97
C ASN A 32 11.45 6.48 15.78
N ALA A 33 10.68 5.68 15.05
CA ALA A 33 11.12 5.02 13.85
C ALA A 33 10.42 5.58 12.62
N ARG A 34 11.14 5.64 11.52
CA ARG A 34 10.57 5.92 10.20
C ARG A 34 10.12 4.62 9.58
N VAL A 35 8.84 4.53 9.27
CA VAL A 35 8.22 3.38 8.61
C VAL A 35 7.77 3.82 7.23
N VAL A 36 8.14 3.07 6.23
CA VAL A 36 7.79 3.35 4.82
C VAL A 36 7.00 2.18 4.26
N ALA A 37 5.87 2.48 3.65
CA ALA A 37 5.12 1.51 2.87
C ALA A 37 5.00 1.99 1.42
N PHE A 38 5.11 1.08 0.47
CA PHE A 38 5.00 1.37 -0.95
C PHE A 38 3.64 0.87 -1.46
N ILE A 39 2.85 1.79 -1.98
CA ILE A 39 1.53 1.50 -2.54
C ILE A 39 1.60 1.72 -4.05
N ASP A 40 1.25 0.70 -4.82
CA ASP A 40 1.12 0.85 -6.26
C ASP A 40 -0.05 1.79 -6.60
N GLU A 41 0.15 2.72 -7.51
CA GLU A 41 -0.86 3.70 -7.87
C GLU A 41 -2.14 3.03 -8.42
N ALA A 42 -2.00 1.92 -9.13
CA ALA A 42 -3.12 1.11 -9.58
C ALA A 42 -3.97 0.55 -8.42
N ASP A 43 -3.36 0.29 -7.27
CA ASP A 43 -4.08 -0.16 -6.07
C ASP A 43 -4.81 1.00 -5.39
N ILE A 44 -4.32 2.23 -5.52
CA ILE A 44 -5.00 3.43 -5.03
C ILE A 44 -6.25 3.70 -5.87
N ASP A 45 -6.18 3.54 -7.18
CA ASP A 45 -7.34 3.69 -8.08
C ASP A 45 -8.45 2.67 -7.78
N LYS A 46 -8.08 1.50 -7.25
CA LYS A 46 -9.00 0.48 -6.75
C LYS A 46 -9.42 0.71 -5.32
N ALA A 47 -8.64 1.47 -4.55
CA ALA A 47 -8.97 1.82 -3.18
C ALA A 47 -10.26 2.63 -3.19
N SER A 48 -11.19 2.20 -2.38
CA SER A 48 -12.50 2.82 -2.37
C SER A 48 -12.40 4.23 -1.80
N TYR A 49 -12.91 5.14 -2.58
CA TYR A 49 -13.19 6.48 -2.15
C TYR A 49 -14.22 6.46 -1.02
N TRP A 50 -13.98 7.22 0.00
CA TRP A 50 -14.90 7.35 1.13
C TRP A 50 -14.96 8.80 1.61
N GLU A 51 -16.15 9.32 1.74
CA GLU A 51 -16.40 10.61 2.37
C GLU A 51 -16.75 10.39 3.84
N PRO A 52 -15.89 10.84 4.76
CA PRO A 52 -16.20 10.80 6.19
C PRO A 52 -17.52 11.50 6.50
N PHE A 53 -18.28 10.97 7.45
CA PHE A 53 -19.61 11.41 7.86
C PHE A 53 -20.76 11.06 6.91
N GLU A 54 -20.52 10.43 5.78
CA GLU A 54 -21.55 9.96 4.85
C GLU A 54 -21.76 8.43 4.89
N GLY A 55 -21.54 7.84 6.03
CA GLY A 55 -21.71 6.41 6.24
C GLY A 55 -20.43 5.69 6.68
N ALA A 56 -20.47 4.38 6.72
CA ALA A 56 -19.33 3.54 7.10
C ALA A 56 -18.26 3.51 5.99
N PRO A 57 -16.98 3.37 6.36
CA PRO A 57 -15.93 3.16 5.36
C PRO A 57 -16.19 1.86 4.58
N PRO A 58 -15.72 1.77 3.31
CA PRO A 58 -15.97 0.61 2.43
C PRO A 58 -15.47 -0.71 3.00
N LEU A 59 -14.34 -0.70 3.71
CA LEU A 59 -13.83 -1.83 4.46
C LEU A 59 -14.09 -1.60 5.95
N SER A 60 -14.76 -2.54 6.60
CA SER A 60 -14.99 -2.44 8.05
C SER A 60 -13.69 -2.65 8.83
N LEU A 61 -13.66 -2.14 10.06
CA LEU A 61 -12.56 -2.41 10.99
C LEU A 61 -12.33 -3.90 11.18
N ALA A 62 -13.40 -4.68 11.33
CA ALA A 62 -13.32 -6.12 11.51
C ALA A 62 -12.71 -6.82 10.30
N ASP A 63 -13.09 -6.43 9.09
CA ASP A 63 -12.55 -7.00 7.86
C ASP A 63 -11.09 -6.60 7.65
N ALA A 64 -10.71 -5.39 8.01
CA ALA A 64 -9.32 -4.96 7.99
C ALA A 64 -8.44 -5.80 8.95
N LEU A 65 -8.91 -6.05 10.15
CA LEU A 65 -8.22 -6.91 11.12
C LEU A 65 -8.13 -8.36 10.67
N ASN A 66 -9.19 -8.88 10.06
CA ASN A 66 -9.18 -10.23 9.48
C ASN A 66 -8.17 -10.34 8.32
N ALA A 67 -8.08 -9.33 7.46
CA ALA A 67 -7.11 -9.30 6.37
C ALA A 67 -5.67 -9.35 6.90
N VAL A 68 -5.37 -8.59 7.95
CA VAL A 68 -4.05 -8.64 8.61
C VAL A 68 -3.82 -9.99 9.26
N HIS A 69 -4.81 -10.55 9.94
CA HIS A 69 -4.70 -11.87 10.58
C HIS A 69 -4.37 -12.97 9.56
N GLU A 70 -5.03 -12.99 8.43
CA GLU A 70 -4.75 -13.94 7.34
C GLU A 70 -3.35 -13.72 6.76
N HIS A 71 -2.93 -12.46 6.60
CA HIS A 71 -1.58 -12.12 6.14
C HIS A 71 -0.50 -12.62 7.10
N LEU A 72 -0.70 -12.46 8.41
CA LEU A 72 0.23 -12.90 9.45
C LEU A 72 0.27 -14.42 9.59
N ALA A 73 -0.83 -15.12 9.33
CA ALA A 73 -0.92 -16.58 9.43
C ALA A 73 -0.01 -17.30 8.43
N ALA A 74 0.36 -16.62 7.34
CA ALA A 74 1.28 -17.16 6.34
C ALA A 74 2.75 -17.13 6.79
N ASP A 75 3.08 -16.39 7.87
CA ASP A 75 4.44 -16.24 8.39
C ASP A 75 4.52 -16.76 9.83
N PRO A 76 5.29 -17.82 10.08
CA PRO A 76 5.42 -18.41 11.43
C PRO A 76 6.04 -17.46 12.46
N ASP A 77 6.77 -16.44 12.03
CA ASP A 77 7.37 -15.45 12.94
C ASP A 77 6.33 -14.60 13.67
N PHE A 78 5.10 -14.59 13.19
CA PHE A 78 3.97 -13.87 13.78
C PHE A 78 3.03 -14.76 14.65
N GLY A 79 3.44 -15.96 15.01
CA GLY A 79 2.59 -16.88 15.75
C GLY A 79 2.10 -16.39 17.11
N ASN A 80 2.78 -15.43 17.72
CA ASN A 80 2.42 -14.80 18.99
C ASN A 80 2.14 -13.29 18.84
N ALA A 81 1.74 -12.87 17.66
CA ALA A 81 1.44 -11.47 17.38
C ALA A 81 0.17 -11.01 18.10
N THR A 82 0.22 -9.79 18.62
CA THR A 82 -0.92 -9.10 19.24
C THR A 82 -1.17 -7.77 18.56
N LEU A 83 -2.43 -7.37 18.49
CA LEU A 83 -2.80 -6.05 18.01
C LEU A 83 -2.40 -4.98 19.02
N ALA A 84 -1.60 -4.01 18.61
CA ALA A 84 -1.23 -2.86 19.42
C ALA A 84 -2.06 -1.62 19.12
N GLY A 85 -2.52 -1.46 17.89
CA GLY A 85 -3.37 -0.34 17.52
C GLY A 85 -3.79 -0.40 16.05
N ILE A 86 -4.82 0.36 15.74
CA ILE A 86 -5.31 0.56 14.39
C ILE A 86 -5.77 2.01 14.24
N GLU A 87 -5.44 2.62 13.13
CA GLU A 87 -5.75 4.01 12.83
C GLU A 87 -6.26 4.13 11.39
N LEU A 88 -7.34 4.88 11.21
CA LEU A 88 -7.87 5.21 9.89
C LEU A 88 -7.24 6.51 9.42
N LYS A 89 -6.55 6.48 8.29
CA LYS A 89 -5.78 7.61 7.76
C LYS A 89 -6.07 7.84 6.28
N GLN A 90 -6.00 9.09 5.89
CA GLN A 90 -6.08 9.46 4.48
C GLN A 90 -4.74 9.20 3.79
N ILE A 91 -4.80 8.67 2.56
CA ILE A 91 -3.60 8.50 1.74
C ILE A 91 -3.07 9.88 1.35
N PRO A 92 -1.77 10.17 1.57
CA PRO A 92 -1.19 11.45 1.23
C PRO A 92 -1.42 11.81 -0.24
N HIS A 93 -1.80 13.07 -0.50
CA HIS A 93 -2.07 13.62 -1.83
C HIS A 93 -3.24 12.99 -2.61
N HIS A 94 -4.03 12.14 -1.94
CA HIS A 94 -5.21 11.48 -2.53
C HIS A 94 -6.41 11.79 -1.64
N GLU A 95 -7.06 12.91 -1.91
CA GLU A 95 -8.24 13.34 -1.16
C GLU A 95 -9.33 12.26 -1.15
N ASN A 96 -9.89 12.00 0.02
CA ASN A 96 -10.92 10.99 0.26
C ASN A 96 -10.54 9.53 -0.09
N CYS A 97 -9.27 9.25 -0.29
CA CYS A 97 -8.75 7.89 -0.34
C CYS A 97 -8.15 7.51 1.01
N TRP A 98 -8.68 6.47 1.63
CA TRP A 98 -8.38 6.09 3.00
C TRP A 98 -7.77 4.70 3.10
N HIS A 99 -7.02 4.48 4.17
CA HIS A 99 -6.46 3.19 4.54
C HIS A 99 -6.45 3.04 6.06
N TYR A 100 -6.29 1.81 6.52
CA TYR A 100 -5.97 1.53 7.90
C TYR A 100 -4.46 1.37 8.08
N LEU A 101 -3.92 1.94 9.15
CA LEU A 101 -2.58 1.66 9.63
C LEU A 101 -2.71 0.75 10.85
N VAL A 102 -2.18 -0.46 10.75
CA VAL A 102 -2.28 -1.48 11.78
C VAL A 102 -0.93 -1.72 12.40
N LYS A 103 -0.84 -1.56 13.71
CA LYS A 103 0.35 -1.85 14.50
C LYS A 103 0.20 -3.19 15.21
N ILE A 104 1.13 -4.09 14.94
CA ILE A 104 1.22 -5.41 15.54
C ILE A 104 2.47 -5.48 16.39
N GLN A 105 2.36 -6.15 17.54
CA GLN A 105 3.53 -6.45 18.38
C GLN A 105 3.75 -7.95 18.45
N THR A 106 5.02 -8.34 18.29
CA THR A 106 5.49 -9.69 18.57
C THR A 106 6.38 -9.65 19.80
N ARG A 107 6.31 -10.71 20.61
CA ARG A 107 7.24 -10.91 21.72
C ARG A 107 8.38 -11.79 21.24
N SER A 108 9.57 -11.26 21.21
CA SER A 108 10.79 -12.03 21.23
C SER A 108 11.38 -12.01 22.64
N ASP A 109 12.28 -12.93 22.96
CA ASP A 109 12.77 -13.19 24.33
C ASP A 109 13.37 -11.99 25.09
N ALA A 110 13.64 -10.88 24.41
CA ALA A 110 14.27 -9.69 24.99
C ALA A 110 13.41 -8.42 24.97
N LYS A 111 12.68 -8.15 23.89
CA LYS A 111 11.88 -6.91 23.74
C LYS A 111 10.71 -7.11 22.78
N PRO A 112 9.57 -6.45 23.06
CA PRO A 112 8.49 -6.41 22.08
C PRO A 112 8.98 -5.71 20.80
N ARG A 113 8.66 -6.30 19.65
CA ARG A 113 8.97 -5.74 18.34
C ARG A 113 7.67 -5.29 17.68
N SER A 114 7.67 -4.06 17.18
CA SER A 114 6.52 -3.50 16.47
C SER A 114 6.65 -3.70 14.96
N HIS A 115 5.53 -4.08 14.34
CA HIS A 115 5.37 -4.21 12.89
C HIS A 115 4.19 -3.39 12.44
N TYR A 116 4.27 -2.84 11.24
CA TYR A 116 3.26 -1.94 10.70
C TYR A 116 2.76 -2.48 9.37
N PHE A 117 1.44 -2.43 9.20
CA PHE A 117 0.77 -2.85 7.97
C PHE A 117 -0.22 -1.77 7.54
N ILE A 118 -0.25 -1.53 6.25
CA ILE A 118 -1.30 -0.74 5.63
C ILE A 118 -2.33 -1.69 5.05
N VAL A 119 -3.59 -1.43 5.34
CA VAL A 119 -4.71 -2.16 4.75
C VAL A 119 -5.52 -1.18 3.90
N LEU A 120 -5.50 -1.39 2.60
CA LEU A 120 -6.29 -0.60 1.67
C LEU A 120 -7.78 -0.97 1.77
N MET A 121 -8.66 -0.09 1.33
CA MET A 121 -10.11 -0.34 1.37
C MET A 121 -10.55 -1.53 0.49
N SER A 122 -9.69 -1.98 -0.41
CA SER A 122 -9.85 -3.25 -1.14
C SER A 122 -9.59 -4.50 -0.32
N GLY A 123 -9.02 -4.37 0.89
CA GLY A 123 -8.56 -5.47 1.73
C GLY A 123 -7.11 -5.88 1.49
N LYS A 124 -6.41 -5.26 0.53
CA LYS A 124 -4.99 -5.54 0.29
C LYS A 124 -4.14 -5.10 1.47
N VAL A 125 -3.28 -5.99 1.96
CA VAL A 125 -2.35 -5.74 3.05
C VAL A 125 -0.96 -5.47 2.50
N ILE A 126 -0.34 -4.38 2.95
CA ILE A 126 1.00 -3.97 2.55
C ILE A 126 1.86 -3.83 3.81
N SER A 127 2.99 -4.52 3.82
CA SER A 127 3.94 -4.45 4.93
C SER A 127 4.67 -3.10 4.95
N GLY A 128 4.71 -2.46 6.11
CA GLY A 128 5.57 -1.32 6.35
C GLY A 128 7.01 -1.74 6.63
N LEU A 129 7.95 -1.09 5.97
CA LEU A 129 9.37 -1.30 6.16
C LEU A 129 9.90 -0.29 7.16
N ARG A 130 10.49 -0.79 8.25
CA ARG A 130 11.16 0.07 9.20
C ARG A 130 12.55 0.40 8.69
N GLU A 131 12.84 1.69 8.52
CA GLU A 131 14.19 2.12 8.18
C GLU A 131 15.12 1.99 9.41
N PRO A 132 16.34 1.49 9.21
CA PRO A 132 17.32 1.45 10.29
C PRO A 132 17.62 2.87 10.77
N GLU A 133 17.76 3.03 12.08
CA GLU A 133 18.23 4.28 12.65
C GLU A 133 19.62 4.57 12.10
N THR A 134 19.76 5.70 11.42
CA THR A 134 21.08 6.21 11.05
C THR A 134 21.78 6.61 12.34
N VAL A 135 22.71 5.79 12.78
CA VAL A 135 23.61 6.15 13.88
C VAL A 135 24.41 7.37 13.42
N LYS A 136 24.11 8.52 14.02
CA LYS A 136 24.94 9.72 13.87
C LYS A 136 26.19 9.60 14.73
#